data_e51cf80604c4b11e9d9072257fc1ce81
#
_entry.id   e51cf80604c4b11e9d9072257fc1ce81
#
_cell.length_a   1.000
_cell.length_b   1.000
_cell.length_c   1.000
_cell.angle_alpha   90.00
_cell.angle_beta   90.00
_cell.angle_gamma   90.00
#
_symmetry.space_group_name_H-M   'P 1'
#
loop_
_entity.id
_entity.type
_entity.pdbx_description
1 polymer ?
#
loop_
_entity_poly.entity_id
_entity_poly.type
_entity_poly.pdbx_seq_one_letter_code
_entity_poly.pdbx_strand_id
1 'polypeptide(L)'
;MPYTLEVCVDSTASALAAMRGGAHRLELCADLVIGGTTPSLALLQQVKAETGLPVRALLRPRFGDFCYDRWELAQMAQSAARLVEAGADGIVTGVLTPEGDVDVEALQPIYAAARAAAQRAGRPVACTLHRAFDVCRDPFAALEAARALGLSTILTSGQAPSAPEGAALLKRLVEAAGPELEILVGAGVTPENLPALAAATGARAFHLSGKRVLDSRMTFRREGVPMGLPGFSEFALWQTDAGVIRRARSALDSLVPLLSSWQNNFIRR
;
A
#
# COMPACT_ATOMS: atom_id res chain seq x y z
N MET A 1 -14.15 5.18 14.38
CA MET A 1 -13.13 4.13 14.16
C MET A 1 -11.76 4.80 14.05
N PRO A 2 -10.67 4.19 14.52
CA PRO A 2 -9.32 4.77 14.40
C PRO A 2 -8.88 4.84 12.92
N TYR A 3 -7.94 5.75 12.64
CA TYR A 3 -7.33 5.85 11.33
C TYR A 3 -6.27 4.76 11.12
N THR A 4 -6.10 4.30 9.89
CA THR A 4 -5.06 3.36 9.48
C THR A 4 -3.93 4.10 8.77
N LEU A 5 -2.68 3.88 9.21
CA LEU A 5 -1.47 4.33 8.53
C LEU A 5 -0.74 3.12 7.96
N GLU A 6 -0.72 3.00 6.64
CA GLU A 6 0.04 2.01 5.90
C GLU A 6 1.31 2.65 5.33
N VAL A 7 2.44 1.96 5.44
CA VAL A 7 3.72 2.46 4.93
C VAL A 7 4.30 1.48 3.92
N CYS A 8 4.58 1.96 2.68
CA CYS A 8 5.28 1.14 1.70
C CYS A 8 6.78 1.17 1.94
N VAL A 9 7.38 -0.02 1.91
CA VAL A 9 8.79 -0.27 2.23
C VAL A 9 9.37 -1.33 1.30
N ASP A 10 10.68 -1.26 1.04
CA ASP A 10 11.41 -2.20 0.18
C ASP A 10 12.67 -2.78 0.84
N SER A 11 12.81 -2.56 2.13
CA SER A 11 13.94 -3.07 2.92
C SER A 11 13.54 -3.27 4.38
N THR A 12 14.25 -4.16 5.09
CA THR A 12 14.08 -4.35 6.53
C THR A 12 14.39 -3.08 7.32
N ALA A 13 15.36 -2.28 6.88
CA ALA A 13 15.68 -1.00 7.51
C ALA A 13 14.53 0.00 7.44
N SER A 14 13.87 0.11 6.26
CA SER A 14 12.66 0.91 6.06
C SER A 14 11.48 0.38 6.88
N ALA A 15 11.30 -0.94 6.93
CA ALA A 15 10.23 -1.59 7.71
C ALA A 15 10.38 -1.30 9.22
N LEU A 16 11.60 -1.42 9.77
CA LEU A 16 11.89 -1.07 11.15
C LEU A 16 11.69 0.43 11.43
N ALA A 17 12.04 1.30 10.49
CA ALA A 17 11.78 2.74 10.63
C ALA A 17 10.28 3.05 10.63
N ALA A 18 9.50 2.41 9.77
CA ALA A 18 8.04 2.52 9.73
C ALA A 18 7.39 2.04 11.05
N MET A 19 7.83 0.88 11.57
CA MET A 19 7.38 0.34 12.85
C MET A 19 7.66 1.31 14.00
N ARG A 20 8.90 1.81 14.10
CA ARG A 20 9.31 2.79 15.14
C ARG A 20 8.55 4.12 15.02
N GLY A 21 8.10 4.47 13.84
CA GLY A 21 7.27 5.64 13.56
C GLY A 21 5.80 5.46 13.89
N GLY A 22 5.35 4.23 14.18
CA GLY A 22 3.97 3.92 14.54
C GLY A 22 3.06 3.56 13.36
N ALA A 23 3.62 2.99 12.27
CA ALA A 23 2.82 2.38 11.21
C ALA A 23 1.92 1.26 11.76
N HIS A 24 0.71 1.14 11.23
CA HIS A 24 -0.21 0.06 11.64
C HIS A 24 0.02 -1.21 10.82
N ARG A 25 0.41 -1.06 9.54
CA ARG A 25 0.72 -2.15 8.62
C ARG A 25 1.73 -1.68 7.58
N LEU A 26 2.33 -2.63 6.91
CA LEU A 26 3.29 -2.38 5.85
C LEU A 26 2.74 -2.89 4.51
N GLU A 27 3.01 -2.14 3.43
CA GLU A 27 3.05 -2.70 2.09
C GLU A 27 4.50 -3.01 1.75
N LEU A 28 4.82 -4.29 1.57
CA LEU A 28 6.18 -4.71 1.25
C LEU A 28 6.36 -4.86 -0.25
N CYS A 29 7.33 -4.15 -0.77
CA CYS A 29 7.71 -4.11 -2.17
C CYS A 29 9.17 -4.53 -2.36
N ALA A 30 9.60 -4.68 -3.60
CA ALA A 30 10.96 -4.44 -4.07
C ALA A 30 10.93 -3.21 -4.99
N ASP A 31 12.09 -2.64 -5.25
CA ASP A 31 12.31 -1.66 -6.33
C ASP A 31 11.33 -0.46 -6.33
N LEU A 32 11.09 0.16 -5.17
CA LEU A 32 10.18 1.31 -5.04
C LEU A 32 10.57 2.50 -5.93
N VAL A 33 11.83 2.58 -6.38
CA VAL A 33 12.31 3.60 -7.31
C VAL A 33 11.60 3.56 -8.67
N ILE A 34 11.16 2.38 -9.10
CA ILE A 34 10.37 2.17 -10.33
C ILE A 34 8.87 1.92 -10.05
N GLY A 35 8.40 2.29 -8.88
CA GLY A 35 6.99 2.13 -8.47
C GLY A 35 6.67 0.82 -7.76
N GLY A 36 7.67 0.02 -7.44
CA GLY A 36 7.54 -1.24 -6.72
C GLY A 36 7.31 -2.47 -7.61
N THR A 37 7.94 -3.57 -7.24
CA THR A 37 7.75 -4.92 -7.80
C THR A 37 7.55 -5.93 -6.66
N THR A 38 7.32 -7.19 -7.02
CA THR A 38 7.10 -8.27 -6.04
C THR A 38 8.34 -8.49 -5.17
N PRO A 39 8.22 -8.45 -3.83
CA PRO A 39 9.35 -8.68 -2.93
C PRO A 39 9.76 -10.16 -2.91
N SER A 40 11.02 -10.43 -2.54
CA SER A 40 11.48 -11.78 -2.30
C SER A 40 10.85 -12.39 -1.04
N LEU A 41 10.70 -13.72 -1.00
CA LEU A 41 10.22 -14.42 0.18
C LEU A 41 11.14 -14.22 1.39
N ALA A 42 12.45 -14.15 1.16
CA ALA A 42 13.44 -13.91 2.20
C ALA A 42 13.24 -12.53 2.86
N LEU A 43 13.02 -11.48 2.05
CA LEU A 43 12.74 -10.15 2.57
C LEU A 43 11.43 -10.14 3.38
N LEU A 44 10.37 -10.78 2.86
CA LEU A 44 9.09 -10.87 3.56
C LEU A 44 9.25 -11.54 4.94
N GLN A 45 9.91 -12.71 4.99
CA GLN A 45 10.13 -13.44 6.22
C GLN A 45 10.94 -12.64 7.24
N GLN A 46 12.01 -11.96 6.78
CA GLN A 46 12.82 -11.10 7.64
C GLN A 46 12.00 -9.92 8.18
N VAL A 47 11.26 -9.21 7.34
CA VAL A 47 10.42 -8.08 7.76
C VAL A 47 9.35 -8.52 8.76
N LYS A 48 8.71 -9.66 8.54
CA LYS A 48 7.73 -10.23 9.49
C LYS A 48 8.35 -10.54 10.85
N ALA A 49 9.52 -11.18 10.86
CA ALA A 49 10.22 -11.54 12.09
C ALA A 49 10.68 -10.30 12.88
N GLU A 50 11.20 -9.29 12.19
CA GLU A 50 11.79 -8.11 12.82
C GLU A 50 10.76 -7.07 13.28
N THR A 51 9.59 -6.99 12.62
CA THR A 51 8.62 -5.94 12.92
C THR A 51 7.39 -6.43 13.68
N GLY A 52 6.99 -7.67 13.49
CA GLY A 52 5.72 -8.20 14.00
C GLY A 52 4.46 -7.53 13.43
N LEU A 53 4.61 -6.57 12.52
CA LEU A 53 3.48 -5.85 11.92
C LEU A 53 2.76 -6.71 10.87
N PRO A 54 1.47 -6.43 10.60
CA PRO A 54 0.81 -6.95 9.42
C PRO A 54 1.51 -6.47 8.15
N VAL A 55 1.81 -7.41 7.23
CA VAL A 55 2.49 -7.13 5.97
C VAL A 55 1.62 -7.54 4.79
N ARG A 56 1.27 -6.60 3.95
CA ARG A 56 0.68 -6.83 2.63
C ARG A 56 1.78 -6.83 1.59
N ALA A 57 1.91 -7.89 0.81
CA ALA A 57 2.97 -8.01 -0.20
C ALA A 57 2.48 -7.53 -1.56
N LEU A 58 3.24 -6.64 -2.18
CA LEU A 58 2.98 -6.22 -3.55
C LEU A 58 3.22 -7.40 -4.50
N LEU A 59 2.29 -7.64 -5.39
CA LEU A 59 2.36 -8.64 -6.43
C LEU A 59 2.30 -7.93 -7.79
N ARG A 60 3.45 -7.58 -8.32
CA ARG A 60 3.66 -6.88 -9.59
C ARG A 60 4.93 -7.43 -10.24
N PRO A 61 4.80 -8.19 -11.35
CA PRO A 61 5.94 -8.92 -11.91
C PRO A 61 6.98 -8.01 -12.56
N ARG A 62 6.58 -6.84 -13.06
CA ARG A 62 7.45 -5.86 -13.73
C ARG A 62 6.95 -4.44 -13.56
N PHE A 63 7.79 -3.46 -13.87
CA PHE A 63 7.36 -2.06 -14.08
C PHE A 63 6.60 -1.90 -15.40
N GLY A 64 6.04 -0.71 -15.63
CA GLY A 64 5.23 -0.39 -16.81
C GLY A 64 3.75 -0.51 -16.52
N ASP A 65 2.98 -0.91 -17.51
CA ASP A 65 1.53 -1.04 -17.43
C ASP A 65 1.06 -2.21 -16.54
N PHE A 66 -0.24 -2.45 -16.53
CA PHE A 66 -0.88 -3.50 -15.74
C PHE A 66 -1.65 -4.50 -16.62
N CYS A 67 -1.35 -4.53 -17.93
CA CYS A 67 -1.88 -5.48 -18.89
C CYS A 67 -0.85 -6.59 -19.08
N TYR A 68 -1.06 -7.73 -18.43
CA TYR A 68 -0.10 -8.82 -18.34
C TYR A 68 -0.41 -9.95 -19.31
N ASP A 69 0.65 -10.64 -19.76
CA ASP A 69 0.51 -11.83 -20.58
C ASP A 69 0.17 -13.08 -19.73
N ARG A 70 -0.11 -14.18 -20.42
CA ARG A 70 -0.45 -15.46 -19.75
C ARG A 70 0.66 -15.99 -18.81
N TRP A 71 1.92 -15.70 -19.12
CA TRP A 71 3.06 -16.18 -18.33
C TRP A 71 3.21 -15.37 -17.06
N GLU A 72 3.04 -14.04 -17.16
CA GLU A 72 3.03 -13.13 -16.04
C GLU A 72 1.87 -13.45 -15.09
N LEU A 73 0.66 -13.68 -15.63
CA LEU A 73 -0.51 -14.06 -14.82
C LEU A 73 -0.31 -15.40 -14.09
N ALA A 74 0.27 -16.39 -14.77
CA ALA A 74 0.58 -17.69 -14.14
C ALA A 74 1.62 -17.53 -13.02
N GLN A 75 2.66 -16.72 -13.24
CA GLN A 75 3.67 -16.37 -12.24
C GLN A 75 3.05 -15.64 -11.05
N MET A 76 2.14 -14.71 -11.31
CA MET A 76 1.43 -13.96 -10.26
C MET A 76 0.60 -14.87 -9.38
N ALA A 77 -0.16 -15.81 -9.95
CA ALA A 77 -0.97 -16.75 -9.17
C ALA A 77 -0.10 -17.65 -8.26
N GLN A 78 1.02 -18.16 -8.77
CA GLN A 78 1.97 -18.94 -7.97
C GLN A 78 2.61 -18.09 -6.86
N SER A 79 3.02 -16.86 -7.18
CA SER A 79 3.65 -15.96 -6.23
C SER A 79 2.69 -15.53 -5.13
N ALA A 80 1.40 -15.31 -5.44
CA ALA A 80 0.36 -15.01 -4.47
C ALA A 80 0.27 -16.08 -3.39
N ALA A 81 0.19 -17.34 -3.79
CA ALA A 81 0.15 -18.46 -2.85
C ALA A 81 1.40 -18.54 -1.98
N ARG A 82 2.59 -18.46 -2.59
CA ARG A 82 3.89 -18.54 -1.88
C ARG A 82 4.11 -17.40 -0.91
N LEU A 83 3.73 -16.17 -1.27
CA LEU A 83 3.82 -15.02 -0.37
C LEU A 83 2.94 -15.21 0.87
N VAL A 84 1.72 -15.71 0.67
CA VAL A 84 0.82 -16.01 1.79
C VAL A 84 1.37 -17.14 2.65
N GLU A 85 1.86 -18.24 2.07
CA GLU A 85 2.51 -19.34 2.79
C GLU A 85 3.75 -18.87 3.58
N ALA A 86 4.50 -17.90 3.04
CA ALA A 86 5.65 -17.30 3.70
C ALA A 86 5.29 -16.27 4.80
N GLY A 87 4.01 -15.99 5.02
CA GLY A 87 3.56 -15.15 6.13
C GLY A 87 2.96 -13.79 5.75
N ALA A 88 2.76 -13.47 4.47
CA ALA A 88 2.07 -12.24 4.08
C ALA A 88 0.63 -12.24 4.60
N ASP A 89 0.18 -11.13 5.20
CA ASP A 89 -1.18 -10.95 5.72
C ASP A 89 -2.12 -10.40 4.64
N GLY A 90 -1.59 -10.05 3.48
CA GLY A 90 -2.36 -9.60 2.32
C GLY A 90 -1.55 -9.63 1.04
N ILE A 91 -2.27 -9.59 -0.08
CA ILE A 91 -1.73 -9.44 -1.43
C ILE A 91 -2.27 -8.15 -2.03
N VAL A 92 -1.37 -7.38 -2.62
CA VAL A 92 -1.67 -6.10 -3.28
C VAL A 92 -1.35 -6.24 -4.76
N THR A 93 -2.35 -6.20 -5.63
CA THR A 93 -2.15 -6.38 -7.07
C THR A 93 -3.25 -5.69 -7.88
N GLY A 94 -3.13 -5.71 -9.19
CA GLY A 94 -4.13 -5.21 -10.13
C GLY A 94 -3.75 -5.58 -11.55
N VAL A 95 -4.74 -5.95 -12.34
CA VAL A 95 -4.62 -6.28 -13.75
C VAL A 95 -5.67 -5.49 -14.51
N LEU A 96 -5.30 -4.92 -15.64
CA LEU A 96 -6.19 -4.20 -16.52
C LEU A 96 -6.27 -4.89 -17.89
N THR A 97 -7.42 -4.81 -18.53
CA THR A 97 -7.58 -5.18 -19.94
C THR A 97 -6.90 -4.15 -20.85
N PRO A 98 -6.66 -4.45 -22.13
CA PRO A 98 -6.16 -3.47 -23.10
C PRO A 98 -7.05 -2.22 -23.20
N GLU A 99 -8.35 -2.34 -22.91
CA GLU A 99 -9.32 -1.24 -22.92
C GLU A 99 -9.28 -0.39 -21.63
N GLY A 100 -8.50 -0.83 -20.61
CA GLY A 100 -8.34 -0.14 -19.35
C GLY A 100 -9.38 -0.48 -18.28
N ASP A 101 -10.15 -1.55 -18.47
CA ASP A 101 -11.04 -2.06 -17.42
C ASP A 101 -10.28 -2.98 -16.44
N VAL A 102 -10.78 -3.12 -15.21
CA VAL A 102 -10.25 -4.12 -14.29
C VAL A 102 -10.53 -5.51 -14.84
N ASP A 103 -9.47 -6.27 -15.09
CA ASP A 103 -9.56 -7.64 -15.60
C ASP A 103 -9.94 -8.62 -14.49
N VAL A 104 -11.24 -8.82 -14.28
CA VAL A 104 -11.79 -9.70 -13.26
C VAL A 104 -11.42 -11.16 -13.52
N GLU A 105 -11.41 -11.60 -14.79
CA GLU A 105 -11.08 -12.99 -15.16
C GLU A 105 -9.63 -13.32 -14.84
N ALA A 106 -8.71 -12.41 -15.12
CA ALA A 106 -7.29 -12.58 -14.80
C ALA A 106 -7.00 -12.47 -13.29
N LEU A 107 -7.71 -11.60 -12.57
CA LEU A 107 -7.50 -11.40 -11.13
C LEU A 107 -8.09 -12.51 -10.26
N GLN A 108 -9.19 -13.12 -10.68
CA GLN A 108 -9.89 -14.13 -9.90
C GLN A 108 -8.99 -15.31 -9.50
N PRO A 109 -8.24 -15.98 -10.41
CA PRO A 109 -7.35 -17.07 -10.04
C PRO A 109 -6.19 -16.64 -9.12
N ILE A 110 -5.71 -15.41 -9.24
CA ILE A 110 -4.64 -14.87 -8.39
C ILE A 110 -5.13 -14.74 -6.95
N TYR A 111 -6.28 -14.09 -6.74
CA TYR A 111 -6.84 -13.95 -5.40
C TYR A 111 -7.35 -15.29 -4.83
N ALA A 112 -7.85 -16.19 -5.68
CA ALA A 112 -8.23 -17.54 -5.26
C ALA A 112 -7.02 -18.33 -4.74
N ALA A 113 -5.86 -18.24 -5.40
CA ALA A 113 -4.62 -18.87 -4.95
C ALA A 113 -4.17 -18.34 -3.58
N ALA A 114 -4.24 -17.01 -3.38
CA ALA A 114 -3.93 -16.38 -2.09
C ALA A 114 -4.87 -16.86 -0.98
N ARG A 115 -6.19 -16.86 -1.23
CA ARG A 115 -7.20 -17.31 -0.26
C ARG A 115 -7.06 -18.80 0.08
N ALA A 116 -6.79 -19.64 -0.90
CA ALA A 116 -6.56 -21.07 -0.67
C ALA A 116 -5.31 -21.33 0.19
N ALA A 117 -4.23 -20.58 -0.05
CA ALA A 117 -3.03 -20.62 0.80
C ALA A 117 -3.31 -20.16 2.23
N ALA A 118 -4.08 -19.09 2.40
CA ALA A 118 -4.48 -18.57 3.70
C ALA A 118 -5.37 -19.55 4.47
N GLN A 119 -6.30 -20.20 3.79
CA GLN A 119 -7.14 -21.25 4.37
C GLN A 119 -6.30 -22.43 4.88
N ARG A 120 -5.32 -22.90 4.09
CA ARG A 120 -4.38 -23.95 4.54
C ARG A 120 -3.56 -23.54 5.75
N ALA A 121 -3.22 -22.23 5.85
CA ALA A 121 -2.48 -21.67 6.97
C ALA A 121 -3.36 -21.32 8.19
N GLY A 122 -4.69 -21.51 8.11
CA GLY A 122 -5.64 -21.22 9.19
C GLY A 122 -5.75 -19.74 9.56
N ARG A 123 -5.51 -18.81 8.60
CA ARG A 123 -5.52 -17.37 8.86
C ARG A 123 -6.16 -16.59 7.72
N PRO A 124 -6.71 -15.39 7.98
CA PRO A 124 -7.26 -14.54 6.92
C PRO A 124 -6.15 -13.95 6.03
N VAL A 125 -6.53 -13.56 4.82
CA VAL A 125 -5.69 -12.78 3.90
C VAL A 125 -6.48 -11.60 3.34
N ALA A 126 -5.89 -10.40 3.42
CA ALA A 126 -6.44 -9.21 2.79
C ALA A 126 -6.12 -9.22 1.29
N CYS A 127 -7.07 -8.76 0.48
CA CYS A 127 -6.88 -8.61 -0.97
C CYS A 127 -7.08 -7.13 -1.33
N THR A 128 -6.08 -6.53 -1.98
CA THR A 128 -6.07 -5.10 -2.31
C THR A 128 -5.90 -4.91 -3.81
N LEU A 129 -6.72 -4.06 -4.41
CA LEU A 129 -6.48 -3.50 -5.74
C LEU A 129 -5.57 -2.29 -5.60
N HIS A 130 -4.38 -2.35 -6.21
CA HIS A 130 -3.40 -1.27 -6.14
C HIS A 130 -3.70 -0.14 -7.14
N ARG A 131 -2.74 0.76 -7.32
CA ARG A 131 -2.86 1.95 -8.19
C ARG A 131 -3.07 1.68 -9.69
N ALA A 132 -3.20 0.43 -10.15
CA ALA A 132 -3.81 0.15 -11.45
C ALA A 132 -5.20 0.80 -11.55
N PHE A 133 -5.91 0.93 -10.40
CA PHE A 133 -7.14 1.69 -10.29
C PHE A 133 -7.03 3.13 -10.79
N ASP A 134 -5.87 3.78 -10.57
CA ASP A 134 -5.69 5.18 -10.95
C ASP A 134 -5.55 5.40 -12.46
N VAL A 135 -5.29 4.34 -13.22
CA VAL A 135 -5.19 4.37 -14.69
C VAL A 135 -6.28 3.53 -15.38
N CYS A 136 -7.27 3.05 -14.63
CA CYS A 136 -8.44 2.40 -15.23
C CYS A 136 -9.36 3.43 -15.89
N ARG A 137 -10.17 2.93 -16.85
CA ARG A 137 -11.08 3.77 -17.64
C ARG A 137 -12.22 4.37 -16.82
N ASP A 138 -12.84 3.57 -15.95
CA ASP A 138 -13.99 3.96 -15.13
C ASP A 138 -13.78 3.55 -13.68
N PRO A 139 -13.60 4.52 -12.75
CA PRO A 139 -13.34 4.22 -11.35
C PRO A 139 -14.53 3.59 -10.62
N PHE A 140 -15.77 3.84 -11.05
CA PHE A 140 -16.94 3.22 -10.40
C PHE A 140 -17.18 1.80 -10.92
N ALA A 141 -16.95 1.52 -12.20
CA ALA A 141 -16.90 0.15 -12.69
C ALA A 141 -15.79 -0.66 -12.03
N ALA A 142 -14.61 -0.07 -11.82
CA ALA A 142 -13.51 -0.69 -11.10
C ALA A 142 -13.83 -0.96 -9.61
N LEU A 143 -14.59 -0.08 -8.95
CA LEU A 143 -15.08 -0.28 -7.60
C LEU A 143 -16.04 -1.48 -7.53
N GLU A 144 -16.96 -1.61 -8.47
CA GLU A 144 -17.87 -2.77 -8.54
C GLU A 144 -17.11 -4.07 -8.86
N ALA A 145 -16.11 -4.02 -9.74
CA ALA A 145 -15.22 -5.15 -10.00
C ALA A 145 -14.47 -5.59 -8.71
N ALA A 146 -13.99 -4.64 -7.92
CA ALA A 146 -13.35 -4.93 -6.63
C ALA A 146 -14.31 -5.61 -5.65
N ARG A 147 -15.57 -5.18 -5.61
CA ARG A 147 -16.62 -5.85 -4.80
C ARG A 147 -16.90 -7.27 -5.29
N ALA A 148 -17.07 -7.45 -6.61
CA ALA A 148 -17.32 -8.77 -7.21
C ALA A 148 -16.18 -9.75 -6.92
N LEU A 149 -14.93 -9.27 -6.88
CA LEU A 149 -13.76 -10.04 -6.49
C LEU A 149 -13.65 -10.25 -4.97
N GLY A 150 -14.50 -9.63 -4.15
CA GLY A 150 -14.45 -9.70 -2.69
C GLY A 150 -13.17 -9.08 -2.13
N LEU A 151 -12.71 -7.97 -2.68
CA LEU A 151 -11.53 -7.27 -2.19
C LEU A 151 -11.87 -6.46 -0.94
N SER A 152 -10.88 -6.30 -0.06
CA SER A 152 -11.02 -5.54 1.18
C SER A 152 -10.60 -4.08 1.05
N THR A 153 -9.79 -3.75 0.04
CA THR A 153 -9.14 -2.44 -0.04
C THR A 153 -8.88 -2.05 -1.51
N ILE A 154 -9.04 -0.76 -1.82
CA ILE A 154 -8.56 -0.13 -3.05
C ILE A 154 -7.56 0.96 -2.66
N LEU A 155 -6.31 0.87 -3.15
CA LEU A 155 -5.29 1.91 -3.02
C LEU A 155 -5.37 2.84 -4.23
N THR A 156 -5.64 4.12 -4.00
CA THR A 156 -5.88 5.09 -5.08
C THR A 156 -5.47 6.52 -4.69
N SER A 157 -5.10 7.31 -5.68
CA SER A 157 -4.95 8.77 -5.61
C SER A 157 -6.18 9.54 -6.10
N GLY A 158 -7.26 8.82 -6.45
CA GLY A 158 -8.43 9.42 -7.11
C GLY A 158 -8.18 9.74 -8.59
N GLN A 159 -7.43 8.89 -9.30
CA GLN A 159 -7.07 9.03 -10.72
C GLN A 159 -6.36 10.37 -11.03
N ALA A 160 -5.64 10.93 -10.06
CA ALA A 160 -4.90 12.17 -10.18
C ALA A 160 -3.39 11.93 -9.89
N PRO A 161 -2.51 12.85 -10.27
CA PRO A 161 -1.08 12.75 -9.97
C PRO A 161 -0.81 12.61 -8.47
N SER A 162 -1.66 13.21 -7.64
CA SER A 162 -1.57 13.13 -6.19
C SER A 162 -2.94 13.07 -5.52
N ALA A 163 -3.02 12.52 -4.31
CA ALA A 163 -4.25 12.44 -3.53
C ALA A 163 -4.89 13.82 -3.22
N PRO A 164 -4.13 14.89 -2.92
CA PRO A 164 -4.71 16.22 -2.82
C PRO A 164 -5.44 16.68 -4.08
N GLU A 165 -4.89 16.41 -5.26
CA GLU A 165 -5.52 16.76 -6.55
C GLU A 165 -6.73 15.87 -6.85
N GLY A 166 -6.71 14.60 -6.41
CA GLY A 166 -7.80 13.64 -6.57
C GLY A 166 -8.89 13.70 -5.49
N ALA A 167 -8.82 14.62 -4.53
CA ALA A 167 -9.66 14.62 -3.34
C ALA A 167 -11.18 14.59 -3.65
N ALA A 168 -11.63 15.23 -4.72
CA ALA A 168 -13.03 15.24 -5.12
C ALA A 168 -13.52 13.83 -5.52
N LEU A 169 -12.73 13.09 -6.32
CA LEU A 169 -13.08 11.71 -6.69
C LEU A 169 -12.90 10.77 -5.49
N LEU A 170 -11.86 10.94 -4.68
CA LEU A 170 -11.64 10.16 -3.46
C LEU A 170 -12.86 10.23 -2.52
N LYS A 171 -13.44 11.42 -2.31
CA LYS A 171 -14.67 11.59 -1.53
C LYS A 171 -15.81 10.74 -2.07
N ARG A 172 -16.09 10.83 -3.38
CA ARG A 172 -17.15 10.07 -4.03
C ARG A 172 -16.91 8.55 -3.93
N LEU A 173 -15.65 8.11 -4.05
CA LEU A 173 -15.29 6.70 -3.90
C LEU A 173 -15.49 6.21 -2.48
N VAL A 174 -15.13 7.01 -1.46
CA VAL A 174 -15.36 6.68 -0.05
C VAL A 174 -16.85 6.54 0.24
N GLU A 175 -17.66 7.48 -0.25
CA GLU A 175 -19.11 7.42 -0.12
C GLU A 175 -19.71 6.20 -0.80
N ALA A 176 -19.27 5.90 -2.03
CA ALA A 176 -19.73 4.76 -2.81
C ALA A 176 -19.24 3.42 -2.25
N ALA A 177 -18.01 3.33 -1.74
CA ALA A 177 -17.43 2.11 -1.17
C ALA A 177 -18.18 1.63 0.08
N GLY A 178 -18.70 2.55 0.87
CA GLY A 178 -19.37 2.21 2.13
C GLY A 178 -18.43 1.57 3.17
N PRO A 179 -18.96 0.85 4.16
CA PRO A 179 -18.16 0.30 5.25
C PRO A 179 -17.39 -0.99 4.89
N GLU A 180 -17.73 -1.65 3.81
CA GLU A 180 -17.22 -2.99 3.48
C GLU A 180 -15.93 -2.97 2.65
N LEU A 181 -15.66 -1.87 1.93
CA LEU A 181 -14.51 -1.73 1.05
C LEU A 181 -13.68 -0.49 1.46
N GLU A 182 -12.50 -0.70 1.98
CA GLU A 182 -11.61 0.37 2.43
C GLU A 182 -11.02 1.12 1.22
N ILE A 183 -11.22 2.44 1.17
CA ILE A 183 -10.46 3.32 0.27
C ILE A 183 -9.20 3.77 1.00
N LEU A 184 -8.06 3.25 0.54
CA LEU A 184 -6.72 3.58 1.04
C LEU A 184 -6.15 4.71 0.18
N VAL A 185 -6.07 5.90 0.75
CA VAL A 185 -5.62 7.10 0.05
C VAL A 185 -4.10 7.12 -0.06
N GLY A 186 -3.57 7.14 -1.27
CA GLY A 186 -2.13 7.13 -1.55
C GLY A 186 -1.69 8.13 -2.61
N ALA A 187 -0.39 8.23 -2.84
CA ALA A 187 0.30 9.19 -3.69
C ALA A 187 0.30 10.64 -3.16
N GLY A 188 1.49 11.13 -2.84
CA GLY A 188 1.67 12.50 -2.34
C GLY A 188 1.10 12.76 -0.94
N VAL A 189 0.79 11.72 -0.18
CA VAL A 189 0.38 11.83 1.22
C VAL A 189 1.59 12.17 2.09
N THR A 190 1.46 13.22 2.89
CA THR A 190 2.49 13.71 3.82
C THR A 190 1.88 13.99 5.19
N PRO A 191 2.69 14.05 6.27
CA PRO A 191 2.18 14.42 7.59
C PRO A 191 1.41 15.76 7.58
N GLU A 192 1.82 16.68 6.74
CA GLU A 192 1.29 18.04 6.68
C GLU A 192 -0.09 18.10 6.01
N ASN A 193 -0.35 17.25 4.99
CA ASN A 193 -1.62 17.25 4.26
C ASN A 193 -2.65 16.22 4.77
N LEU A 194 -2.25 15.28 5.61
CA LEU A 194 -3.12 14.23 6.16
C LEU A 194 -4.41 14.77 6.80
N PRO A 195 -4.39 15.79 7.68
CA PRO A 195 -5.61 16.31 8.27
C PRO A 195 -6.60 16.87 7.24
N ALA A 196 -6.08 17.62 6.27
CA ALA A 196 -6.90 18.20 5.20
C ALA A 196 -7.48 17.11 4.27
N LEU A 197 -6.68 16.08 3.92
CA LEU A 197 -7.15 14.93 3.13
C LEU A 197 -8.24 14.15 3.88
N ALA A 198 -8.07 13.86 5.16
CA ALA A 198 -9.07 13.16 5.95
C ALA A 198 -10.38 13.93 6.00
N ALA A 199 -10.33 15.24 6.21
CA ALA A 199 -11.50 16.10 6.24
C ALA A 199 -12.19 16.21 4.87
N ALA A 200 -11.42 16.36 3.78
CA ALA A 200 -11.95 16.53 2.44
C ALA A 200 -12.56 15.27 1.86
N THR A 201 -11.98 14.10 2.15
CA THR A 201 -12.36 12.83 1.53
C THR A 201 -13.27 11.95 2.41
N GLY A 202 -13.21 12.11 3.72
CA GLY A 202 -13.83 11.20 4.69
C GLY A 202 -13.10 9.85 4.80
N ALA A 203 -11.99 9.66 4.10
CA ALA A 203 -11.18 8.44 4.16
C ALA A 203 -10.57 8.25 5.56
N ARG A 204 -10.38 6.98 5.94
CA ARG A 204 -9.80 6.59 7.23
C ARG A 204 -8.54 5.75 7.11
N ALA A 205 -8.07 5.50 5.89
CA ALA A 205 -6.85 4.76 5.62
C ALA A 205 -5.96 5.57 4.67
N PHE A 206 -4.68 5.71 5.04
CA PHE A 206 -3.70 6.52 4.32
C PHE A 206 -2.42 5.74 4.11
N HIS A 207 -1.83 5.91 2.93
CA HIS A 207 -0.64 5.22 2.45
C HIS A 207 0.44 6.22 2.09
N LEU A 208 1.64 6.02 2.60
CA LEU A 208 2.83 6.83 2.26
C LEU A 208 4.11 6.04 2.38
N SER A 209 5.19 6.50 1.75
CA SER A 209 6.53 5.91 1.89
C SER A 209 7.34 6.53 3.04
N GLY A 210 7.09 7.81 3.34
CA GLY A 210 7.88 8.57 4.31
C GLY A 210 9.38 8.56 4.03
N LYS A 211 9.75 8.39 2.75
CA LYS A 211 11.14 8.20 2.31
C LYS A 211 11.96 9.46 2.43
N ARG A 212 13.26 9.27 2.72
CA ARG A 212 14.33 10.25 2.54
C ARG A 212 15.45 9.65 1.69
N VAL A 213 16.25 10.49 1.10
CA VAL A 213 17.46 10.09 0.38
C VAL A 213 18.63 10.10 1.35
N LEU A 214 19.36 9.00 1.40
CA LEU A 214 20.61 8.85 2.15
C LEU A 214 21.76 8.74 1.18
N ASP A 215 22.89 9.30 1.54
CA ASP A 215 24.12 9.06 0.82
C ASP A 215 24.68 7.65 1.11
N SER A 216 25.26 7.02 0.09
CA SER A 216 25.88 5.71 0.24
C SER A 216 27.05 5.75 1.24
N ARG A 217 27.23 4.65 1.98
CA ARG A 217 28.41 4.46 2.84
C ARG A 217 29.69 4.13 2.07
N MET A 218 29.59 3.91 0.73
CA MET A 218 30.77 3.65 -0.10
C MET A 218 31.61 4.91 -0.18
N THR A 219 32.87 4.80 0.22
CA THR A 219 33.87 5.89 0.11
C THR A 219 34.49 5.98 -1.27
N PHE A 220 34.68 4.83 -1.93
CA PHE A 220 35.09 4.79 -3.33
C PHE A 220 33.88 4.90 -4.23
N ARG A 221 33.92 5.81 -5.21
CA ARG A 221 32.86 6.02 -6.21
C ARG A 221 33.48 6.05 -7.60
N ARG A 222 32.91 5.23 -8.49
CA ARG A 222 33.29 5.28 -9.91
C ARG A 222 32.24 6.10 -10.66
N GLU A 223 32.69 7.24 -11.14
CA GLU A 223 31.83 8.11 -11.94
C GLU A 223 31.69 7.60 -13.38
N GLY A 224 30.60 7.97 -14.05
CA GLY A 224 30.36 7.70 -15.48
C GLY A 224 30.01 6.25 -15.82
N VAL A 225 29.74 5.40 -14.84
CA VAL A 225 29.30 4.01 -15.07
C VAL A 225 27.88 3.83 -14.50
N PRO A 226 26.82 4.06 -15.30
CA PRO A 226 25.45 3.86 -14.87
C PRO A 226 25.12 2.37 -14.80
N MET A 227 24.41 1.95 -13.73
CA MET A 227 23.98 0.57 -13.54
C MET A 227 22.46 0.39 -13.75
N GLY A 228 21.69 1.48 -13.76
CA GLY A 228 20.24 1.44 -13.83
C GLY A 228 19.64 2.51 -14.72
N LEU A 229 18.49 3.05 -14.28
CA LEU A 229 17.75 4.07 -15.02
C LEU A 229 18.56 5.37 -15.13
N PRO A 230 18.57 6.04 -16.31
CA PRO A 230 19.20 7.34 -16.48
C PRO A 230 18.67 8.36 -15.48
N GLY A 231 19.56 9.15 -14.88
CA GLY A 231 19.20 10.18 -13.89
C GLY A 231 19.10 9.68 -12.46
N PHE A 232 19.27 8.40 -12.19
CA PHE A 232 19.39 7.85 -10.83
C PHE A 232 20.88 7.64 -10.49
N SER A 233 21.19 7.93 -9.23
CA SER A 233 22.54 7.72 -8.69
C SER A 233 22.58 6.43 -7.88
N GLU A 234 23.56 5.59 -8.15
CA GLU A 234 23.85 4.37 -7.36
C GLU A 234 24.26 4.70 -5.91
N PHE A 235 24.58 5.95 -5.64
CA PHE A 235 24.99 6.41 -4.31
C PHE A 235 23.87 7.11 -3.53
N ALA A 236 22.70 7.27 -4.12
CA ALA A 236 21.51 7.84 -3.48
C ALA A 236 20.55 6.73 -3.06
N LEU A 237 20.53 6.39 -1.77
CA LEU A 237 19.70 5.31 -1.23
C LEU A 237 18.40 5.86 -0.66
N TRP A 238 17.28 5.28 -1.04
CA TRP A 238 15.98 5.65 -0.49
C TRP A 238 15.69 4.79 0.75
N GLN A 239 15.31 5.45 1.84
CA GLN A 239 14.94 4.78 3.08
C GLN A 239 13.81 5.54 3.78
N THR A 240 12.89 4.80 4.41
CA THR A 240 11.83 5.39 5.24
C THR A 240 12.45 6.10 6.47
N ASP A 241 11.94 7.30 6.78
CA ASP A 241 12.31 8.07 7.96
C ASP A 241 11.27 7.89 9.07
N ALA A 242 11.70 7.35 10.21
CA ALA A 242 10.81 7.11 11.36
C ALA A 242 10.20 8.39 11.91
N GLY A 243 10.89 9.54 11.79
CA GLY A 243 10.38 10.84 12.20
C GLY A 243 9.22 11.31 11.33
N VAL A 244 9.31 11.10 10.01
CA VAL A 244 8.20 11.40 9.07
C VAL A 244 6.97 10.55 9.42
N ILE A 245 7.17 9.23 9.62
CA ILE A 245 6.07 8.33 9.98
C ILE A 245 5.45 8.71 11.32
N ARG A 246 6.26 9.08 12.31
CA ARG A 246 5.76 9.53 13.62
C ARG A 246 4.91 10.79 13.51
N ARG A 247 5.33 11.79 12.71
CA ARG A 247 4.51 12.98 12.47
C ARG A 247 3.20 12.63 11.77
N ALA A 248 3.23 11.75 10.76
CA ALA A 248 2.01 11.27 10.09
C ALA A 248 1.07 10.57 11.08
N ARG A 249 1.61 9.70 11.94
CA ARG A 249 0.84 9.04 12.98
C ARG A 249 0.20 10.05 13.94
N SER A 250 0.99 10.99 14.46
CA SER A 250 0.50 12.02 15.38
C SER A 250 -0.58 12.91 14.74
N ALA A 251 -0.43 13.23 13.44
CA ALA A 251 -1.45 13.97 12.70
C ALA A 251 -2.79 13.20 12.64
N LEU A 252 -2.76 11.90 12.39
CA LEU A 252 -3.97 11.05 12.39
C LEU A 252 -4.57 10.88 13.78
N ASP A 253 -3.74 10.72 14.82
CA ASP A 253 -4.21 10.58 16.19
C ASP A 253 -4.93 11.84 16.68
N SER A 254 -4.48 13.03 16.26
CA SER A 254 -5.13 14.29 16.61
C SER A 254 -6.52 14.46 15.99
N LEU A 255 -6.87 13.69 14.95
CA LEU A 255 -8.19 13.70 14.34
C LEU A 255 -9.22 12.82 15.07
N VAL A 256 -8.76 11.97 16.00
CA VAL A 256 -9.64 11.14 16.82
C VAL A 256 -10.09 12.00 17.99
N PRO A 257 -11.40 12.33 18.16
CA PRO A 257 -11.87 13.06 19.33
C PRO A 257 -11.44 12.33 20.60
N LEU A 258 -10.84 13.05 21.55
CA LEU A 258 -10.56 12.52 22.88
C LEU A 258 -11.89 12.14 23.54
N LEU A 259 -12.25 10.87 23.55
CA LEU A 259 -13.41 10.31 24.25
C LEU A 259 -13.21 10.34 25.78
N SER A 260 -12.62 11.39 26.34
CA SER A 260 -12.23 11.45 27.75
C SER A 260 -12.71 12.69 28.53
N SER A 261 -13.78 13.38 28.10
CA SER A 261 -14.33 14.45 28.94
C SER A 261 -15.77 14.21 29.43
N TRP A 262 -16.43 13.10 29.06
CA TRP A 262 -17.84 12.86 29.46
C TRP A 262 -18.05 11.91 30.64
N GLN A 263 -17.01 11.19 31.11
CA GLN A 263 -17.18 10.25 32.24
C GLN A 263 -16.90 10.86 33.61
N ASN A 264 -16.34 12.07 33.73
CA ASN A 264 -16.05 12.68 35.04
C ASN A 264 -17.11 13.63 35.57
N ASN A 265 -18.22 13.84 34.87
CA ASN A 265 -19.32 14.73 35.37
C ASN A 265 -20.54 14.01 35.92
N PHE A 266 -20.55 12.67 36.03
CA PHE A 266 -21.69 11.92 36.63
C PHE A 266 -21.41 11.34 38.01
N ILE A 267 -20.29 11.62 38.66
CA ILE A 267 -19.98 11.14 40.02
C ILE A 267 -19.92 12.31 41.04
N ARG A 268 -20.49 13.45 40.75
CA ARG A 268 -20.71 14.51 41.75
C ARG A 268 -22.07 15.14 41.53
N ARG A 269 -23.11 14.43 41.91
CA ARG A 269 -24.35 14.97 42.46
C ARG A 269 -25.05 13.90 43.32
#